data_25cfc4e2e54d96039caa414deac5b4a5
#
_entry.id   25cfc4e2e54d96039caa414deac5b4a5
#
_cell.length_a   1.000
_cell.length_b   1.000
_cell.length_c   1.000
_cell.angle_alpha   90.00
_cell.angle_beta   90.00
_cell.angle_gamma   90.00
#
_symmetry.space_group_name_H-M   'P 1'
#
loop_
_entity.id
_entity.type
_entity.pdbx_description
1 polymer ?
#
loop_
_entity_poly.entity_id
_entity_poly.type
_entity_poly.pdbx_seq_one_letter_code
_entity_poly.pdbx_strand_id
1 'polypeptide(L)'
;SRKYRFGMEGIFRATWNPVKDEIAFIGNDGITSDIYIFDIETEELTNLTNDWFTDDMVSWSPDGKSLYFISDRGDHLDTSVEEMIEEYPVDQADIYSITRDGSHITRITNTPFIESYPTMSFDGQYLAYISDESGINNIYLLSDSLDSSFPITNILTGVSQLSWSRDDTQLICSGFEDGGYDIFTIDNPKDKRNDNISIPPAKWVTSRDIDPQKLLIREDNKEKYQPSVSYENYVFNNFNSIKLEEKPEIELTNEDTKDTTGTFRKYRYKTRFTLDLIQPYYNYSAQYNPQMMAYFLWSDLLGDHKILLSTEMN
;
A
#
# COMPACT_ATOMS: atom_id res chain seq x y z
N SER A 1 -14.68 27.36 -4.56
CA SER A 1 -14.46 25.91 -4.74
C SER A 1 -15.48 25.37 -5.73
N ARG A 2 -15.06 24.54 -6.66
CA ARG A 2 -15.94 23.82 -7.59
C ARG A 2 -16.09 22.39 -7.11
N LYS A 3 -17.24 21.77 -7.35
CA LYS A 3 -17.53 20.38 -7.01
C LYS A 3 -18.04 19.67 -8.27
N TYR A 4 -17.36 18.63 -8.67
CA TYR A 4 -17.75 17.77 -9.78
C TYR A 4 -18.29 16.44 -9.24
N ARG A 5 -19.23 15.84 -9.98
CA ARG A 5 -19.83 14.55 -9.62
C ARG A 5 -19.95 13.71 -10.90
N PHE A 6 -19.31 12.56 -10.93
CA PHE A 6 -19.19 11.73 -12.12
C PHE A 6 -20.12 10.49 -12.13
N GLY A 7 -20.89 10.28 -11.06
CA GLY A 7 -21.80 9.13 -10.98
C GLY A 7 -21.12 7.78 -10.78
N MET A 8 -19.85 7.78 -10.36
CA MET A 8 -19.05 6.59 -10.06
C MET A 8 -19.28 6.13 -8.62
N GLU A 9 -19.07 4.86 -8.34
CA GLU A 9 -19.11 4.30 -6.99
C GLU A 9 -17.87 4.67 -6.17
N GLY A 10 -16.70 4.82 -6.84
CA GLY A 10 -15.45 5.23 -6.20
C GLY A 10 -14.58 6.06 -7.12
N ILE A 11 -13.83 6.99 -6.51
CA ILE A 11 -12.79 7.79 -7.19
C ILE A 11 -11.54 7.72 -6.31
N PHE A 12 -10.44 7.30 -6.91
CA PHE A 12 -9.18 7.06 -6.22
C PHE A 12 -8.02 7.69 -6.97
N ARG A 13 -6.91 7.93 -6.30
CA ARG A 13 -5.61 8.27 -6.90
C ARG A 13 -5.63 9.44 -7.89
N ALA A 14 -6.34 10.50 -7.57
CA ALA A 14 -6.38 11.67 -8.43
C ALA A 14 -5.00 12.36 -8.51
N THR A 15 -4.58 12.68 -9.73
CA THR A 15 -3.30 13.34 -10.02
C THR A 15 -3.49 14.44 -11.05
N TRP A 16 -2.82 15.56 -10.85
CA TRP A 16 -2.90 16.73 -11.71
C TRP A 16 -1.94 16.63 -12.88
N ASN A 17 -2.39 16.94 -14.09
CA ASN A 17 -1.49 17.03 -15.24
C ASN A 17 -0.49 18.21 -15.02
N PRO A 18 0.84 17.97 -15.13
CA PRO A 18 1.83 19.00 -14.83
C PRO A 18 1.83 20.18 -15.83
N VAL A 19 1.18 20.05 -16.98
CA VAL A 19 1.24 21.02 -18.09
C VAL A 19 -0.14 21.60 -18.43
N LYS A 20 -1.22 20.88 -18.15
CA LYS A 20 -2.60 21.26 -18.52
C LYS A 20 -3.53 21.24 -17.31
N ASP A 21 -4.65 21.94 -17.42
CA ASP A 21 -5.71 21.91 -16.40
C ASP A 21 -6.58 20.66 -16.52
N GLU A 22 -5.94 19.51 -16.39
CA GLU A 22 -6.55 18.19 -16.45
C GLU A 22 -6.22 17.39 -15.17
N ILE A 23 -7.15 16.56 -14.74
CA ILE A 23 -6.97 15.62 -13.66
C ILE A 23 -7.15 14.21 -14.20
N ALA A 24 -6.18 13.34 -13.99
CA ALA A 24 -6.36 11.90 -14.15
C ALA A 24 -6.68 11.26 -12.80
N PHE A 25 -7.53 10.26 -12.79
CA PHE A 25 -7.88 9.52 -11.59
C PHE A 25 -8.37 8.11 -11.95
N ILE A 26 -8.38 7.25 -10.96
CA ILE A 26 -9.00 5.92 -11.07
C ILE A 26 -10.46 6.04 -10.69
N GLY A 27 -11.35 5.68 -11.61
CA GLY A 27 -12.79 5.64 -11.41
C GLY A 27 -13.27 4.19 -11.36
N ASN A 28 -14.10 3.86 -10.38
CA ASN A 28 -14.75 2.56 -10.28
C ASN A 28 -16.25 2.72 -10.50
N ASP A 29 -16.80 1.97 -11.44
CA ASP A 29 -18.22 1.97 -11.79
C ASP A 29 -19.04 0.87 -11.10
N GLY A 30 -18.40 0.11 -10.21
CA GLY A 30 -18.97 -1.05 -9.52
C GLY A 30 -18.61 -2.38 -10.16
N ILE A 31 -17.97 -2.39 -11.34
CA ILE A 31 -17.55 -3.58 -12.09
C ILE A 31 -16.05 -3.55 -12.36
N THR A 32 -15.56 -2.44 -12.97
CA THR A 32 -14.18 -2.25 -13.38
C THR A 32 -13.58 -1.01 -12.71
N SER A 33 -12.27 -0.94 -12.73
CA SER A 33 -11.50 0.23 -12.28
C SER A 33 -10.65 0.72 -13.43
N ASP A 34 -11.04 1.87 -14.00
CA ASP A 34 -10.44 2.44 -15.19
C ASP A 34 -9.76 3.78 -14.91
N ILE A 35 -8.92 4.19 -15.85
CA ILE A 35 -8.29 5.52 -15.86
C ILE A 35 -9.22 6.50 -16.54
N TYR A 36 -9.54 7.58 -15.83
CA TYR A 36 -10.33 8.69 -16.35
C TYR A 36 -9.48 9.96 -16.42
N ILE A 37 -9.71 10.77 -17.45
CA ILE A 37 -9.18 12.13 -17.55
C ILE A 37 -10.35 13.10 -17.55
N PHE A 38 -10.28 14.08 -16.67
CA PHE A 38 -11.23 15.19 -16.58
C PHE A 38 -10.54 16.51 -16.94
N ASP A 39 -11.00 17.13 -18.01
CA ASP A 39 -10.58 18.48 -18.41
C ASP A 39 -11.41 19.51 -17.63
N ILE A 40 -10.74 20.38 -16.88
CA ILE A 40 -11.40 21.35 -15.98
C ILE A 40 -12.00 22.53 -16.74
N GLU A 41 -11.42 22.88 -17.90
CA GLU A 41 -11.89 24.01 -18.71
C GLU A 41 -13.14 23.64 -19.51
N THR A 42 -13.12 22.49 -20.16
CA THR A 42 -14.24 22.01 -20.99
C THR A 42 -15.29 21.23 -20.20
N GLU A 43 -14.95 20.80 -18.98
CA GLU A 43 -15.75 19.91 -18.13
C GLU A 43 -16.02 18.54 -18.81
N GLU A 44 -15.13 18.13 -19.72
CA GLU A 44 -15.22 16.86 -20.41
C GLU A 44 -14.55 15.75 -19.60
N LEU A 45 -15.25 14.61 -19.48
CA LEU A 45 -14.76 13.40 -18.84
C LEU A 45 -14.53 12.32 -19.90
N THR A 46 -13.31 11.79 -19.95
CA THR A 46 -12.93 10.71 -20.87
C THR A 46 -12.54 9.48 -20.07
N ASN A 47 -13.14 8.32 -20.34
CA ASN A 47 -12.64 7.02 -19.88
C ASN A 47 -11.55 6.59 -20.86
N LEU A 48 -10.32 6.38 -20.34
CA LEU A 48 -9.14 6.17 -21.17
C LEU A 48 -8.89 4.69 -21.45
N THR A 49 -9.16 3.81 -20.50
CA THR A 49 -8.91 2.37 -20.62
C THR A 49 -10.16 1.59 -20.96
N ASN A 50 -11.28 1.79 -20.29
CA ASN A 50 -12.61 1.24 -20.59
C ASN A 50 -12.59 -0.26 -20.97
N ASP A 51 -11.95 -1.06 -20.15
CA ASP A 51 -11.75 -2.49 -20.39
C ASP A 51 -12.03 -3.33 -19.12
N TRP A 52 -11.76 -4.64 -19.18
CA TRP A 52 -12.02 -5.56 -18.08
C TRP A 52 -10.94 -5.64 -17.01
N PHE A 53 -9.80 -4.99 -17.25
CA PHE A 53 -8.67 -5.08 -16.34
C PHE A 53 -8.82 -4.08 -15.20
N THR A 54 -8.11 -4.36 -14.11
CA THR A 54 -8.09 -3.48 -12.96
C THR A 54 -6.90 -2.54 -13.08
N ASP A 55 -7.17 -1.26 -13.29
CA ASP A 55 -6.14 -0.22 -13.29
C ASP A 55 -6.10 0.50 -11.94
N ASP A 56 -4.90 0.83 -11.47
CA ASP A 56 -4.70 1.62 -10.24
C ASP A 56 -3.41 2.45 -10.30
N MET A 57 -3.21 3.29 -9.29
CA MET A 57 -1.96 4.03 -9.00
C MET A 57 -1.46 4.88 -10.17
N VAL A 58 -2.37 5.62 -10.80
CA VAL A 58 -2.07 6.47 -11.94
C VAL A 58 -1.18 7.67 -11.58
N SER A 59 -0.19 7.97 -12.43
CA SER A 59 0.66 9.16 -12.36
C SER A 59 0.98 9.70 -13.75
N TRP A 60 1.14 11.03 -13.88
CA TRP A 60 1.49 11.68 -15.15
C TRP A 60 2.98 11.60 -15.46
N SER A 61 3.31 11.51 -16.75
CA SER A 61 4.64 11.90 -17.24
C SER A 61 4.87 13.40 -17.05
N PRO A 62 6.13 13.85 -16.85
CA PRO A 62 6.44 15.26 -16.61
C PRO A 62 6.01 16.20 -17.74
N ASP A 63 5.94 15.71 -18.96
CA ASP A 63 5.47 16.46 -20.14
C ASP A 63 3.94 16.42 -20.33
N GLY A 64 3.21 15.71 -19.47
CA GLY A 64 1.76 15.59 -19.51
C GLY A 64 1.20 14.84 -20.71
N LYS A 65 2.04 14.07 -21.43
CA LYS A 65 1.60 13.37 -22.65
C LYS A 65 1.27 11.90 -22.43
N SER A 66 1.70 11.33 -21.32
CA SER A 66 1.45 9.93 -20.97
C SER A 66 1.13 9.79 -19.50
N LEU A 67 0.56 8.65 -19.14
CA LEU A 67 0.27 8.25 -17.79
C LEU A 67 1.00 6.93 -17.52
N TYR A 68 1.52 6.79 -16.31
CA TYR A 68 2.02 5.53 -15.78
C TYR A 68 1.00 5.01 -14.77
N PHE A 69 0.76 3.70 -14.78
CA PHE A 69 -0.22 3.06 -13.93
C PHE A 69 0.14 1.60 -13.71
N ILE A 70 -0.53 0.94 -12.80
CA ILE A 70 -0.45 -0.51 -12.63
C ILE A 70 -1.71 -1.16 -13.16
N SER A 71 -1.56 -2.36 -13.70
CA SER A 71 -2.68 -3.14 -14.21
C SER A 71 -2.37 -4.64 -14.16
N ASP A 72 -3.42 -5.45 -14.08
CA ASP A 72 -3.35 -6.90 -14.17
C ASP A 72 -3.53 -7.44 -15.60
N ARG A 73 -3.48 -6.56 -16.60
CA ARG A 73 -3.79 -6.87 -18.01
C ARG A 73 -2.79 -7.80 -18.73
N GLY A 74 -1.62 -8.08 -18.14
CA GLY A 74 -0.59 -8.90 -18.77
C GLY A 74 -0.14 -8.35 -20.14
N ASP A 75 -0.20 -9.17 -21.18
CA ASP A 75 0.17 -8.79 -22.54
C ASP A 75 -0.99 -8.22 -23.38
N HIS A 76 -2.14 -7.93 -22.76
CA HIS A 76 -3.30 -7.33 -23.42
C HIS A 76 -3.14 -5.80 -23.50
N LEU A 77 -2.56 -5.33 -24.58
CA LEU A 77 -2.24 -3.91 -24.79
C LEU A 77 -3.30 -3.14 -25.58
N ASP A 78 -4.45 -3.76 -25.82
CA ASP A 78 -5.56 -3.16 -26.57
C ASP A 78 -6.68 -2.77 -25.60
N THR A 79 -7.14 -1.52 -25.68
CA THR A 79 -8.26 -0.99 -24.87
C THR A 79 -9.63 -1.42 -25.42
N SER A 80 -9.68 -2.19 -26.50
CA SER A 80 -10.92 -2.66 -27.13
C SER A 80 -11.41 -4.02 -26.60
N VAL A 81 -10.82 -4.54 -25.52
CA VAL A 81 -11.21 -5.82 -24.93
C VAL A 81 -12.53 -5.66 -24.17
N GLU A 82 -13.63 -5.87 -24.86
CA GLU A 82 -15.00 -5.79 -24.28
C GLU A 82 -15.44 -7.11 -23.61
N GLU A 83 -14.74 -8.22 -23.85
CA GLU A 83 -15.12 -9.52 -23.33
C GLU A 83 -14.14 -10.00 -22.24
N MET A 84 -14.69 -10.58 -21.18
CA MET A 84 -13.93 -11.19 -20.09
C MET A 84 -13.06 -12.32 -20.63
N ILE A 85 -11.76 -12.26 -20.34
CA ILE A 85 -10.81 -13.30 -20.70
C ILE A 85 -10.86 -14.38 -19.63
N GLU A 86 -11.13 -15.64 -20.01
CA GLU A 86 -11.32 -16.75 -19.06
C GLU A 86 -10.07 -17.12 -18.25
N GLU A 87 -8.87 -16.79 -18.74
CA GLU A 87 -7.60 -17.09 -18.08
C GLU A 87 -6.67 -15.88 -18.16
N TYR A 88 -6.62 -15.04 -17.11
CA TYR A 88 -5.56 -14.08 -16.94
C TYR A 88 -5.09 -14.04 -15.47
N PRO A 89 -3.84 -13.72 -15.21
CA PRO A 89 -3.28 -13.73 -13.85
C PRO A 89 -3.84 -12.55 -13.03
N VAL A 90 -4.86 -12.81 -12.23
CA VAL A 90 -5.55 -11.80 -11.39
C VAL A 90 -4.66 -11.27 -10.25
N ASP A 91 -3.59 -11.99 -9.90
CA ASP A 91 -2.78 -11.72 -8.71
C ASP A 91 -1.46 -10.98 -9.03
N GLN A 92 -1.25 -10.58 -10.28
CA GLN A 92 -0.02 -9.94 -10.71
C GLN A 92 -0.31 -8.58 -11.31
N ALA A 93 0.26 -7.53 -10.74
CA ALA A 93 0.18 -6.18 -11.28
C ALA A 93 1.55 -5.72 -11.75
N ASP A 94 1.62 -5.35 -13.03
CA ASP A 94 2.79 -4.75 -13.66
C ASP A 94 2.55 -3.26 -13.94
N ILE A 95 3.63 -2.57 -14.25
CA ILE A 95 3.58 -1.16 -14.63
C ILE A 95 3.39 -1.03 -16.14
N TYR A 96 2.50 -0.14 -16.50
CA TYR A 96 2.20 0.23 -17.89
C TYR A 96 2.32 1.74 -18.07
N SER A 97 2.49 2.15 -19.32
CA SER A 97 2.25 3.53 -19.74
C SER A 97 1.16 3.57 -20.80
N ILE A 98 0.36 4.63 -20.79
CA ILE A 98 -0.65 4.91 -21.81
C ILE A 98 -0.52 6.35 -22.26
N THR A 99 -0.64 6.58 -23.58
CA THR A 99 -0.70 7.94 -24.11
C THR A 99 -1.97 8.65 -23.64
N ARG A 100 -1.91 9.99 -23.48
CA ARG A 100 -3.04 10.80 -23.02
C ARG A 100 -4.31 10.62 -23.86
N ASP A 101 -4.17 10.28 -25.13
CA ASP A 101 -5.30 10.03 -26.04
C ASP A 101 -5.78 8.57 -26.04
N GLY A 102 -5.19 7.72 -25.22
CA GLY A 102 -5.54 6.30 -25.11
C GLY A 102 -5.09 5.44 -26.28
N SER A 103 -4.39 6.01 -27.26
CA SER A 103 -4.08 5.33 -28.51
C SER A 103 -3.00 4.25 -28.41
N HIS A 104 -2.20 4.28 -27.35
CA HIS A 104 -1.07 3.36 -27.22
C HIS A 104 -0.78 3.01 -25.75
N ILE A 105 -0.82 1.71 -25.46
CA ILE A 105 -0.42 1.14 -24.17
C ILE A 105 0.90 0.39 -24.35
N THR A 106 1.81 0.56 -23.41
CA THR A 106 3.09 -0.16 -23.36
C THR A 106 3.26 -0.78 -21.99
N ARG A 107 3.61 -2.06 -21.92
CA ARG A 107 4.03 -2.74 -20.70
C ARG A 107 5.45 -2.32 -20.37
N ILE A 108 5.68 -1.77 -19.19
CA ILE A 108 6.99 -1.28 -18.72
C ILE A 108 7.73 -2.37 -17.94
N THR A 109 7.03 -3.08 -17.05
CA THR A 109 7.57 -4.20 -16.30
C THR A 109 6.88 -5.50 -16.73
N ASN A 110 7.62 -6.60 -16.63
CA ASN A 110 7.11 -7.95 -16.85
C ASN A 110 7.87 -8.89 -15.90
N THR A 111 7.48 -8.90 -14.65
CA THR A 111 8.14 -9.64 -13.58
C THR A 111 7.14 -10.56 -12.89
N PRO A 112 7.60 -11.60 -12.16
CA PRO A 112 6.70 -12.41 -11.35
C PRO A 112 6.35 -11.76 -10.00
N PHE A 113 6.64 -10.46 -9.84
CA PHE A 113 6.46 -9.70 -8.61
C PHE A 113 5.35 -8.68 -8.77
N ILE A 114 4.90 -8.09 -7.66
CA ILE A 114 3.91 -7.04 -7.67
C ILE A 114 4.62 -5.68 -7.66
N GLU A 115 4.41 -4.91 -8.72
CA GLU A 115 4.84 -3.52 -8.79
C GLU A 115 3.72 -2.57 -8.39
N SER A 116 4.11 -1.42 -7.82
CA SER A 116 3.16 -0.42 -7.35
C SER A 116 3.77 1.00 -7.33
N TYR A 117 2.92 2.01 -7.25
CA TYR A 117 3.28 3.43 -7.13
C TYR A 117 4.29 3.93 -8.17
N PRO A 118 4.06 3.71 -9.47
CA PRO A 118 4.94 4.24 -10.50
C PRO A 118 4.91 5.77 -10.48
N THR A 119 6.10 6.40 -10.51
CA THR A 119 6.24 7.86 -10.60
C THR A 119 7.50 8.24 -11.35
N MET A 120 7.36 9.05 -12.38
CA MET A 120 8.47 9.49 -13.22
C MET A 120 9.18 10.71 -12.60
N SER A 121 10.51 10.73 -12.64
CA SER A 121 11.30 11.92 -12.31
C SER A 121 10.98 13.07 -13.26
N PHE A 122 11.09 14.34 -12.78
CA PHE A 122 10.70 15.51 -13.58
C PHE A 122 11.57 15.70 -14.83
N ASP A 123 12.82 15.23 -14.82
CA ASP A 123 13.68 15.20 -16.01
C ASP A 123 13.35 14.06 -17.00
N GLY A 124 12.42 13.17 -16.64
CA GLY A 124 11.96 12.07 -17.48
C GLY A 124 12.97 10.90 -17.63
N GLN A 125 14.03 10.85 -16.81
CA GLN A 125 15.08 9.85 -16.96
C GLN A 125 14.88 8.59 -16.12
N TYR A 126 14.13 8.68 -15.01
CA TYR A 126 13.96 7.59 -14.06
C TYR A 126 12.50 7.41 -13.67
N LEU A 127 12.01 6.21 -13.85
CA LEU A 127 10.74 5.76 -13.26
C LEU A 127 11.05 5.14 -11.90
N ALA A 128 10.55 5.75 -10.82
CA ALA A 128 10.57 5.14 -9.50
C ALA A 128 9.31 4.32 -9.28
N TYR A 129 9.44 3.18 -8.66
CA TYR A 129 8.33 2.31 -8.30
C TYR A 129 8.67 1.45 -7.09
N ILE A 130 7.67 0.79 -6.55
CA ILE A 130 7.82 -0.16 -5.45
C ILE A 130 7.63 -1.56 -6.02
N SER A 131 8.51 -2.51 -5.63
CA SER A 131 8.37 -3.92 -5.94
C SER A 131 8.55 -4.77 -4.69
N ASP A 132 7.83 -5.88 -4.63
CA ASP A 132 7.94 -6.90 -3.60
C ASP A 132 8.93 -8.04 -3.96
N GLU A 133 9.81 -7.83 -4.92
CA GLU A 133 10.80 -8.80 -5.40
C GLU A 133 11.57 -9.51 -4.27
N SER A 134 11.93 -8.80 -3.23
CA SER A 134 12.57 -9.38 -2.05
C SER A 134 11.59 -10.02 -1.05
N GLY A 135 10.30 -9.96 -1.32
CA GLY A 135 9.21 -10.26 -0.38
C GLY A 135 8.88 -9.13 0.59
N ILE A 136 9.53 -7.99 0.42
CA ILE A 136 9.28 -6.76 1.17
C ILE A 136 9.27 -5.61 0.18
N ASN A 137 8.29 -4.76 0.25
CA ASN A 137 8.15 -3.60 -0.62
C ASN A 137 9.37 -2.68 -0.50
N ASN A 138 10.18 -2.63 -1.54
CA ASN A 138 11.33 -1.77 -1.67
C ASN A 138 11.21 -0.86 -2.90
N ILE A 139 11.95 0.25 -2.89
CA ILE A 139 11.92 1.22 -3.99
C ILE A 139 12.98 0.84 -5.02
N TYR A 140 12.55 0.80 -6.26
CA TYR A 140 13.37 0.55 -7.44
C TYR A 140 13.35 1.77 -8.36
N LEU A 141 14.44 1.98 -9.06
CA LEU A 141 14.53 2.92 -10.18
C LEU A 141 14.76 2.15 -11.47
N LEU A 142 13.94 2.45 -12.46
CA LEU A 142 14.13 2.02 -13.85
C LEU A 142 14.65 3.23 -14.64
N SER A 143 15.79 3.07 -15.28
CA SER A 143 16.35 4.10 -16.16
C SER A 143 16.02 3.78 -17.62
N ASP A 144 15.49 4.76 -18.33
CA ASP A 144 15.18 4.64 -19.77
C ASP A 144 16.42 4.30 -20.60
N SER A 145 17.61 4.78 -20.18
CA SER A 145 18.87 4.55 -20.90
C SER A 145 19.51 3.19 -20.63
N LEU A 146 19.10 2.46 -19.58
CA LEU A 146 19.81 1.26 -19.11
C LEU A 146 19.01 -0.03 -19.32
N ASP A 147 17.75 0.08 -19.66
CA ASP A 147 16.84 -1.06 -19.84
C ASP A 147 16.89 -2.06 -18.65
N SER A 148 17.19 -1.52 -17.47
CA SER A 148 17.34 -2.28 -16.23
C SER A 148 16.92 -1.48 -15.02
N SER A 149 16.22 -2.15 -14.13
CA SER A 149 15.85 -1.61 -12.82
C SER A 149 16.89 -1.98 -11.75
N PHE A 150 16.99 -1.14 -10.72
CA PHE A 150 17.85 -1.41 -9.57
C PHE A 150 17.20 -0.89 -8.28
N PRO A 151 17.38 -1.61 -7.18
CA PRO A 151 16.85 -1.18 -5.87
C PRO A 151 17.68 -0.02 -5.32
N ILE A 152 17.00 0.93 -4.68
CA ILE A 152 17.64 2.04 -3.96
C ILE A 152 17.39 1.99 -2.45
N THR A 153 16.58 1.05 -2.00
CA THR A 153 16.30 0.81 -0.57
C THR A 153 16.43 -0.68 -0.24
N ASN A 154 16.67 -0.94 1.04
CA ASN A 154 16.59 -2.27 1.63
C ASN A 154 15.93 -2.13 3.01
N ILE A 155 14.62 -2.03 3.04
CA ILE A 155 13.82 -1.70 4.22
C ILE A 155 13.16 -2.97 4.74
N LEU A 156 13.13 -3.15 6.06
CA LEU A 156 12.59 -4.35 6.70
C LEU A 156 11.07 -4.35 6.83
N THR A 157 10.47 -3.16 6.91
CA THR A 157 9.02 -2.98 7.17
C THR A 157 8.22 -2.68 5.91
N GLY A 158 8.92 -2.46 4.80
CA GLY A 158 8.31 -2.05 3.54
C GLY A 158 7.95 -0.57 3.47
N VAL A 159 7.67 -0.12 2.24
CA VAL A 159 7.27 1.26 1.93
C VAL A 159 6.04 1.28 1.05
N SER A 160 5.41 2.43 0.99
CA SER A 160 4.28 2.73 0.10
C SER A 160 4.30 4.22 -0.27
N GLN A 161 3.58 4.56 -1.32
CA GLN A 161 3.40 5.94 -1.80
C GLN A 161 4.73 6.62 -2.15
N LEU A 162 4.92 6.92 -3.41
CA LEU A 162 6.11 7.61 -3.89
C LEU A 162 5.75 8.98 -4.47
N SER A 163 6.63 9.95 -4.28
CA SER A 163 6.55 11.24 -4.97
C SER A 163 7.93 11.86 -5.08
N TRP A 164 8.28 12.34 -6.27
CA TRP A 164 9.48 13.09 -6.53
C TRP A 164 9.35 14.55 -6.08
N SER A 165 10.43 15.13 -5.59
CA SER A 165 10.56 16.58 -5.54
C SER A 165 10.68 17.14 -6.97
N ARG A 166 10.23 18.37 -7.15
CA ARG A 166 10.20 19.00 -8.48
C ARG A 166 11.58 19.17 -9.13
N ASP A 167 12.63 19.22 -8.33
CA ASP A 167 14.01 19.32 -8.76
C ASP A 167 14.74 17.99 -8.83
N ASP A 168 14.01 16.88 -8.63
CA ASP A 168 14.51 15.49 -8.64
C ASP A 168 15.62 15.20 -7.60
N THR A 169 15.83 16.09 -6.64
CA THR A 169 16.84 15.88 -5.60
C THR A 169 16.38 14.99 -4.48
N GLN A 170 15.07 14.81 -4.33
CA GLN A 170 14.48 14.00 -3.27
C GLN A 170 13.35 13.13 -3.79
N LEU A 171 13.22 11.96 -3.18
CA LEU A 171 12.06 11.08 -3.31
C LEU A 171 11.46 10.88 -1.92
N ILE A 172 10.16 11.05 -1.76
CA ILE A 172 9.46 10.77 -0.51
C ILE A 172 8.65 9.50 -0.62
N CYS A 173 8.55 8.81 0.51
CA CYS A 173 7.70 7.62 0.67
C CYS A 173 7.08 7.59 2.06
N SER A 174 6.05 6.78 2.25
CA SER A 174 5.56 6.42 3.56
C SER A 174 6.08 5.04 3.94
N GLY A 175 6.45 4.86 5.19
CA GLY A 175 6.92 3.59 5.73
C GLY A 175 6.42 3.37 7.15
N PHE A 176 6.51 2.14 7.62
CA PHE A 176 6.07 1.78 8.96
C PHE A 176 7.28 1.68 9.88
N GLU A 177 7.32 2.51 10.93
CA GLU A 177 8.36 2.53 11.96
C GLU A 177 7.72 2.77 13.33
N ASP A 178 8.27 2.17 14.37
CA ASP A 178 7.88 2.36 15.78
C ASP A 178 6.35 2.25 16.07
N GLY A 179 5.64 1.40 15.28
CA GLY A 179 4.20 1.16 15.45
C GLY A 179 3.29 2.16 14.74
N GLY A 180 3.83 3.04 13.89
CA GLY A 180 3.09 4.02 13.10
C GLY A 180 3.58 4.16 11.66
N TYR A 181 2.86 4.93 10.87
CA TYR A 181 3.31 5.32 9.53
C TYR A 181 3.95 6.71 9.61
N ASP A 182 5.16 6.81 9.06
CA ASP A 182 5.93 8.03 8.95
C ASP A 182 6.26 8.35 7.49
N ILE A 183 6.65 9.59 7.23
CA ILE A 183 7.12 10.04 5.93
C ILE A 183 8.63 10.07 5.93
N PHE A 184 9.22 9.37 4.98
CA PHE A 184 10.67 9.31 4.78
C PHE A 184 11.07 10.07 3.52
N THR A 185 12.23 10.67 3.56
CA THR A 185 12.86 11.31 2.41
C THR A 185 14.15 10.58 2.03
N ILE A 186 14.34 10.39 0.75
CA ILE A 186 15.55 9.81 0.16
C ILE A 186 16.23 10.91 -0.63
N ASP A 187 17.37 11.36 -0.14
CA ASP A 187 18.18 12.39 -0.82
C ASP A 187 18.98 11.77 -1.98
N ASN A 188 19.01 12.48 -3.11
CA ASN A 188 19.73 12.14 -4.31
C ASN A 188 19.48 10.67 -4.73
N PRO A 189 18.22 10.27 -4.96
CA PRO A 189 17.87 8.87 -5.23
C PRO A 189 18.56 8.32 -6.48
N LYS A 190 18.85 9.17 -7.48
CA LYS A 190 19.55 8.79 -8.73
C LYS A 190 20.99 8.37 -8.49
N ASP A 191 21.63 8.89 -7.44
CA ASP A 191 23.02 8.56 -7.07
C ASP A 191 23.11 7.28 -6.21
N LYS A 192 21.97 6.74 -5.78
CA LYS A 192 21.90 5.52 -4.94
C LYS A 192 22.16 4.24 -5.70
N ARG A 193 22.37 4.31 -7.02
CA ARG A 193 22.69 3.14 -7.80
C ARG A 193 23.94 2.47 -7.25
N ASN A 194 23.77 1.21 -6.88
CA ASN A 194 24.89 0.36 -6.50
C ASN A 194 24.71 -1.01 -7.14
N ASP A 195 25.46 -1.27 -8.19
CA ASP A 195 25.37 -2.52 -8.95
C ASP A 195 25.74 -3.77 -8.11
N ASN A 196 26.21 -3.59 -6.88
CA ASN A 196 26.51 -4.66 -5.93
C ASN A 196 25.43 -4.86 -4.85
N ILE A 197 24.36 -4.08 -4.85
CA ILE A 197 23.25 -4.30 -3.91
C ILE A 197 22.33 -5.35 -4.52
N SER A 198 22.44 -6.58 -4.00
CA SER A 198 21.38 -7.58 -4.11
C SER A 198 20.59 -7.54 -2.79
N ILE A 199 19.31 -7.28 -2.88
CA ILE A 199 18.43 -7.40 -1.71
C ILE A 199 18.19 -8.89 -1.48
N PRO A 200 18.62 -9.46 -0.35
CA PRO A 200 18.35 -10.86 -0.09
C PRO A 200 16.85 -11.08 0.09
N PRO A 201 16.29 -12.18 -0.43
CA PRO A 201 14.88 -12.49 -0.24
C PRO A 201 14.56 -12.63 1.26
N ALA A 202 13.41 -12.12 1.65
CA ALA A 202 12.92 -12.21 3.02
C ALA A 202 12.81 -13.68 3.47
N LYS A 203 13.01 -13.93 4.76
CA LYS A 203 13.00 -15.30 5.30
C LYS A 203 11.71 -16.06 5.00
N TRP A 204 10.58 -15.37 4.94
CA TRP A 204 9.30 -15.99 4.66
C TRP A 204 9.16 -16.40 3.17
N VAL A 205 9.83 -15.70 2.25
CA VAL A 205 9.91 -16.09 0.84
C VAL A 205 10.68 -17.39 0.70
N THR A 206 11.87 -17.47 1.33
CA THR A 206 12.70 -18.68 1.29
C THR A 206 12.07 -19.86 2.03
N SER A 207 11.13 -19.62 2.95
CA SER A 207 10.40 -20.67 3.65
C SER A 207 9.23 -21.24 2.83
N ARG A 208 8.75 -20.56 1.77
CA ARG A 208 7.70 -21.07 0.87
C ARG A 208 8.18 -22.22 -0.02
N ASP A 209 9.48 -22.31 -0.29
CA ASP A 209 10.10 -23.42 -1.04
C ASP A 209 10.26 -24.71 -0.22
N ILE A 210 9.79 -24.73 1.02
CA ILE A 210 9.71 -25.96 1.80
C ILE A 210 8.55 -26.77 1.22
N ASP A 211 8.90 -27.84 0.49
CA ASP A 211 7.98 -28.83 -0.07
C ASP A 211 6.90 -29.17 0.97
N PRO A 212 5.60 -28.90 0.67
CA PRO A 212 4.50 -29.21 1.60
C PRO A 212 4.51 -30.66 2.07
N GLN A 213 5.06 -31.60 1.28
CA GLN A 213 5.24 -32.99 1.66
C GLN A 213 6.29 -33.18 2.75
N LYS A 214 7.30 -32.30 2.86
CA LYS A 214 8.25 -32.30 3.97
C LYS A 214 7.66 -31.81 5.30
N LEU A 215 6.58 -31.03 5.23
CA LEU A 215 5.82 -30.64 6.43
C LEU A 215 4.96 -31.78 6.96
N LEU A 216 4.53 -32.72 6.10
CA LEU A 216 3.72 -33.87 6.48
C LEU A 216 4.54 -35.02 7.09
N ILE A 217 5.86 -35.08 6.90
CA ILE A 217 6.74 -36.13 7.45
C ILE A 217 7.09 -35.92 8.94
N ARG A 218 6.62 -34.85 9.58
CA ARG A 218 6.85 -34.57 11.00
C ARG A 218 5.78 -35.05 11.96
N GLU A 219 4.80 -35.86 11.50
CA GLU A 219 3.73 -36.36 12.38
C GLU A 219 4.15 -37.50 13.33
N ASP A 220 5.35 -38.09 13.19
CA ASP A 220 5.76 -39.23 14.01
C ASP A 220 6.61 -38.87 15.26
N ASN A 221 6.97 -37.64 15.46
CA ASN A 221 7.57 -37.21 16.72
C ASN A 221 6.55 -36.37 17.51
N LYS A 222 5.76 -37.04 18.33
CA LYS A 222 4.89 -36.46 19.36
C LYS A 222 5.68 -35.83 20.51
N GLU A 223 6.78 -35.15 20.26
CA GLU A 223 7.23 -34.10 21.15
C GLU A 223 6.35 -32.90 20.89
N LYS A 224 5.60 -32.52 21.93
CA LYS A 224 4.70 -31.38 21.92
C LYS A 224 5.40 -30.18 21.25
N TYR A 225 5.13 -29.99 19.95
CA TYR A 225 5.39 -28.71 19.33
C TYR A 225 4.46 -27.70 20.02
N GLN A 226 5.01 -27.03 21.01
CA GLN A 226 4.43 -25.76 21.40
C GLN A 226 4.81 -24.81 20.26
N PRO A 227 3.84 -24.28 19.51
CA PRO A 227 4.16 -23.26 18.54
C PRO A 227 4.91 -22.17 19.28
N SER A 228 6.15 -21.92 18.91
CA SER A 228 6.99 -20.86 19.48
C SER A 228 6.47 -19.47 19.12
N VAL A 229 5.36 -19.43 18.42
CA VAL A 229 4.58 -18.23 18.09
C VAL A 229 3.18 -18.50 18.62
N SER A 230 2.91 -18.13 19.86
CA SER A 230 1.55 -17.93 20.34
C SER A 230 0.98 -16.78 19.50
N TYR A 231 -0.20 -16.98 18.89
CA TYR A 231 -0.93 -15.89 18.25
C TYR A 231 -1.23 -14.74 19.21
N GLU A 232 -1.26 -15.00 20.51
CA GLU A 232 -1.28 -14.00 21.57
C GLU A 232 -0.06 -13.07 21.55
N ASN A 233 1.12 -13.57 21.18
CA ASN A 233 2.32 -12.77 21.09
C ASN A 233 2.46 -12.03 19.74
N TYR A 234 1.78 -12.48 18.68
CA TYR A 234 1.99 -11.89 17.36
C TYR A 234 1.21 -10.59 17.13
N VAL A 235 0.04 -10.46 17.74
CA VAL A 235 -0.81 -9.27 17.58
C VAL A 235 -0.56 -8.22 18.67
N PHE A 236 -0.06 -8.64 19.84
CA PHE A 236 0.00 -7.77 21.03
C PHE A 236 1.39 -7.47 21.56
N ASN A 237 2.42 -8.22 21.21
CA ASN A 237 3.78 -7.88 21.62
C ASN A 237 4.36 -6.66 20.88
N ASN A 238 3.86 -6.33 19.70
CA ASN A 238 4.28 -5.10 19.02
C ASN A 238 3.66 -3.84 19.65
N PHE A 239 2.51 -3.97 20.33
CA PHE A 239 1.93 -2.84 21.07
C PHE A 239 2.67 -2.54 22.40
N ASN A 240 3.38 -3.53 22.96
CA ASN A 240 4.19 -3.29 24.16
C ASN A 240 5.56 -2.66 23.83
N SER A 241 5.96 -2.60 22.58
CA SER A 241 7.16 -1.91 22.11
C SER A 241 6.89 -0.53 21.52
N ILE A 242 5.61 -0.10 21.45
CA ILE A 242 5.30 1.30 21.24
C ILE A 242 5.91 2.03 22.44
N LYS A 243 7.08 2.59 22.26
CA LYS A 243 7.48 3.74 23.03
C LYS A 243 6.44 4.80 22.70
N LEU A 244 5.37 4.83 23.51
CA LEU A 244 4.59 6.06 23.60
C LEU A 244 5.65 7.14 23.73
N GLU A 245 5.65 8.14 22.81
CA GLU A 245 6.39 9.37 23.08
C GLU A 245 6.27 9.60 24.58
N GLU A 246 7.38 9.68 25.27
CA GLU A 246 7.38 10.08 26.66
C GLU A 246 6.65 11.40 26.68
N LYS A 247 5.33 11.32 26.87
CA LYS A 247 4.55 12.50 27.25
C LYS A 247 5.38 13.07 28.38
N PRO A 248 5.73 14.38 28.32
CA PRO A 248 6.56 14.97 29.34
C PRO A 248 6.09 14.43 30.67
N GLU A 249 6.97 13.74 31.37
CA GLU A 249 6.68 13.20 32.68
C GLU A 249 6.06 14.34 33.44
N ILE A 250 4.74 14.28 33.62
CA ILE A 250 4.09 15.17 34.57
C ILE A 250 4.62 14.65 35.89
N GLU A 251 5.65 15.31 36.41
CA GLU A 251 6.09 15.07 37.78
C GLU A 251 4.88 15.32 38.67
N LEU A 252 4.14 14.24 38.95
CA LEU A 252 3.07 14.28 39.94
C LEU A 252 3.75 14.54 41.27
N THR A 253 3.52 15.71 41.81
CA THR A 253 3.99 16.05 43.14
C THR A 253 3.36 15.10 44.17
N ASN A 254 4.00 14.86 45.29
CA ASN A 254 3.43 14.03 46.36
C ASN A 254 2.04 14.51 46.85
N GLU A 255 1.71 15.79 46.61
CA GLU A 255 0.41 16.41 46.93
C GLU A 255 -0.70 15.95 45.99
N ASP A 256 -0.36 15.60 44.73
CA ASP A 256 -1.33 15.15 43.72
C ASP A 256 -1.72 13.69 43.89
N THR A 257 -0.82 12.90 44.45
CA THR A 257 -0.99 11.43 44.54
C THR A 257 -1.40 10.93 45.92
N LYS A 258 -1.14 11.72 47.00
CA LYS A 258 -1.47 11.35 48.36
C LYS A 258 -2.49 12.27 48.97
N ASP A 259 -3.24 11.70 49.93
CA ASP A 259 -4.16 12.48 50.76
C ASP A 259 -3.42 13.18 51.95
N THR A 260 -4.16 13.92 52.77
CA THR A 260 -3.59 14.64 53.91
C THR A 260 -2.99 13.72 54.99
N THR A 261 -3.20 12.42 54.89
CA THR A 261 -2.65 11.39 55.80
C THR A 261 -1.41 10.71 55.21
N GLY A 262 -1.00 11.09 53.99
CA GLY A 262 0.14 10.50 53.29
C GLY A 262 -0.20 9.16 52.58
N THR A 263 -1.47 8.78 52.57
CA THR A 263 -1.94 7.57 51.92
C THR A 263 -2.26 7.87 50.45
N PHE A 264 -1.94 6.95 49.53
CA PHE A 264 -2.26 7.13 48.13
C PHE A 264 -3.77 7.26 47.91
N ARG A 265 -4.18 8.31 47.14
CA ARG A 265 -5.59 8.52 46.79
C ARG A 265 -6.06 7.40 45.87
N LYS A 266 -7.16 6.75 46.27
CA LYS A 266 -7.81 5.73 45.44
C LYS A 266 -8.93 6.36 44.65
N TYR A 267 -8.82 6.27 43.36
CA TYR A 267 -9.90 6.70 42.45
C TYR A 267 -10.63 5.48 41.93
N ARG A 268 -11.97 5.59 41.88
CA ARG A 268 -12.77 4.54 41.26
C ARG A 268 -12.62 4.65 39.75
N TYR A 269 -12.01 3.65 39.14
CA TYR A 269 -11.91 3.54 37.70
C TYR A 269 -13.30 3.45 37.08
N LYS A 270 -13.57 4.29 36.05
CA LYS A 270 -14.77 4.19 35.22
C LYS A 270 -14.33 3.66 33.87
N THR A 271 -14.78 2.46 33.54
CA THR A 271 -14.55 1.86 32.23
C THR A 271 -15.11 2.76 31.14
N ARG A 272 -14.25 3.24 30.27
CA ARG A 272 -14.61 3.95 29.04
C ARG A 272 -13.92 3.26 27.89
N PHE A 273 -14.70 2.86 26.89
CA PHE A 273 -14.15 2.25 25.70
C PHE A 273 -13.85 3.31 24.65
N THR A 274 -12.67 3.23 24.07
CA THR A 274 -12.27 4.00 22.89
C THR A 274 -12.16 3.05 21.72
N LEU A 275 -12.46 3.53 20.53
CA LEU A 275 -12.29 2.76 19.30
C LEU A 275 -10.81 2.83 18.90
N ASP A 276 -10.11 1.70 18.97
CA ASP A 276 -8.68 1.63 18.74
C ASP A 276 -8.35 1.26 17.29
N LEU A 277 -9.22 0.43 16.67
CA LEU A 277 -8.97 -0.07 15.33
C LEU A 277 -10.28 -0.22 14.56
N ILE A 278 -10.28 0.23 13.32
CA ILE A 278 -11.24 -0.16 12.29
C ILE A 278 -10.44 -0.74 11.14
N GLN A 279 -10.62 -2.02 10.87
CA GLN A 279 -9.94 -2.68 9.75
C GLN A 279 -10.99 -3.24 8.80
N PRO A 280 -11.30 -2.55 7.71
CA PRO A 280 -12.11 -3.10 6.64
C PRO A 280 -11.28 -4.12 5.86
N TYR A 281 -11.90 -5.23 5.50
CA TYR A 281 -11.35 -6.24 4.61
C TYR A 281 -12.36 -6.47 3.49
N TYR A 282 -11.92 -6.31 2.27
CA TYR A 282 -12.73 -6.54 1.08
C TYR A 282 -12.10 -7.68 0.28
N ASN A 283 -12.88 -8.71 0.01
CA ASN A 283 -12.47 -9.81 -0.84
C ASN A 283 -13.44 -9.89 -2.02
N TYR A 284 -12.92 -9.68 -3.21
CA TYR A 284 -13.66 -9.86 -4.45
C TYR A 284 -13.14 -11.10 -5.16
N SER A 285 -14.04 -12.00 -5.50
CA SER A 285 -13.77 -13.14 -6.35
C SER A 285 -14.85 -13.22 -7.43
N ALA A 286 -14.45 -13.37 -8.68
CA ALA A 286 -15.38 -13.51 -9.80
C ALA A 286 -16.32 -14.73 -9.68
N GLN A 287 -15.98 -15.70 -8.80
CA GLN A 287 -16.78 -16.90 -8.54
C GLN A 287 -17.69 -16.78 -7.31
N TYR A 288 -17.46 -15.81 -6.44
CA TYR A 288 -18.24 -15.62 -5.22
C TYR A 288 -18.67 -14.15 -5.15
N ASN A 289 -19.85 -13.92 -4.59
CA ASN A 289 -20.30 -12.55 -4.33
C ASN A 289 -19.25 -11.78 -3.54
N PRO A 290 -19.13 -10.47 -3.76
CA PRO A 290 -18.18 -9.65 -3.01
C PRO A 290 -18.46 -9.81 -1.52
N GLN A 291 -17.43 -10.19 -0.77
CA GLN A 291 -17.49 -10.33 0.67
C GLN A 291 -16.80 -9.13 1.32
N MET A 292 -17.54 -8.39 2.11
CA MET A 292 -17.00 -7.30 2.90
C MET A 292 -16.99 -7.70 4.36
N MET A 293 -15.83 -7.65 4.98
CA MET A 293 -15.66 -7.85 6.41
C MET A 293 -15.10 -6.58 7.04
N ALA A 294 -15.52 -6.26 8.23
CA ALA A 294 -14.91 -5.20 9.00
C ALA A 294 -14.71 -5.65 10.44
N TYR A 295 -13.52 -5.37 10.96
CA TYR A 295 -13.17 -5.59 12.34
C TYR A 295 -13.12 -4.25 13.07
N PHE A 296 -13.78 -4.21 14.23
CA PHE A 296 -13.77 -3.06 15.11
C PHE A 296 -13.24 -3.51 16.46
N LEU A 297 -12.21 -2.85 16.94
CA LEU A 297 -11.64 -3.11 18.26
C LEU A 297 -11.82 -1.88 19.13
N TRP A 298 -12.39 -2.09 20.29
CA TRP A 298 -12.44 -1.11 21.38
C TRP A 298 -11.67 -1.63 22.57
N SER A 299 -10.89 -0.80 23.22
CA SER A 299 -10.32 -1.08 24.52
C SER A 299 -10.68 -0.01 25.55
N ASP A 300 -10.57 -0.34 26.80
CA ASP A 300 -10.60 0.62 27.87
C ASP A 300 -9.22 1.28 28.08
N LEU A 301 -9.18 2.35 28.84
CA LEU A 301 -7.95 3.14 29.06
C LEU A 301 -6.78 2.30 29.63
N LEU A 302 -7.07 1.24 30.38
CA LEU A 302 -6.06 0.36 30.98
C LEU A 302 -5.72 -0.83 30.05
N GLY A 303 -6.50 -1.05 29.00
CA GLY A 303 -6.34 -2.19 28.09
C GLY A 303 -6.76 -3.55 28.67
N ASP A 304 -7.34 -3.55 29.87
CA ASP A 304 -7.78 -4.77 30.55
C ASP A 304 -9.06 -5.37 29.94
N HIS A 305 -9.86 -4.52 29.31
CA HIS A 305 -11.11 -4.92 28.68
C HIS A 305 -11.06 -4.56 27.19
N LYS A 306 -11.33 -5.55 26.34
CA LYS A 306 -11.36 -5.39 24.90
C LYS A 306 -12.66 -5.93 24.33
N ILE A 307 -13.21 -5.21 23.36
CA ILE A 307 -14.40 -5.62 22.61
C ILE A 307 -13.99 -5.71 21.16
N LEU A 308 -14.07 -6.91 20.59
CA LEU A 308 -13.87 -7.14 19.16
C LEU A 308 -15.23 -7.43 18.52
N LEU A 309 -15.61 -6.63 17.53
CA LEU A 309 -16.76 -6.88 16.68
C LEU A 309 -16.27 -7.16 15.27
N SER A 310 -16.69 -8.26 14.69
CA SER A 310 -16.56 -8.54 13.26
C SER A 310 -17.92 -8.47 12.59
N THR A 311 -17.97 -7.83 11.43
CA THR A 311 -19.16 -7.82 10.58
C THR A 311 -18.81 -8.44 9.25
N GLU A 312 -19.71 -9.23 8.70
CA GLU A 312 -19.59 -9.83 7.38
C GLU A 312 -20.85 -9.46 6.60
N MET A 313 -20.64 -8.98 5.39
CA MET A 313 -21.70 -8.71 4.41
C MET A 313 -21.44 -9.58 3.19
N ASN A 314 -22.41 -10.41 2.84
CA ASN A 314 -22.42 -11.29 1.66
C ASN A 314 -23.38 -10.73 0.62
#